data_cc888a165be95f4dcc3ef17bd3935a11
#
_entry.id   cc888a165be95f4dcc3ef17bd3935a11
#
_cell.length_a   1.000
_cell.length_b   1.000
_cell.length_c   1.000
_cell.angle_alpha   90.00
_cell.angle_beta   90.00
_cell.angle_gamma   90.00
#
_symmetry.space_group_name_H-M   'P 1'
#
loop_
_entity.id
_entity.type
_entity.pdbx_description
1 polymer ?
#
loop_
_entity_poly.entity_id
_entity_poly.type
_entity_poly.pdbx_seq_one_letter_code
_entity_poly.pdbx_strand_id
1 'polypeptide(L)'
;MDAIGFLGLGGLFIAHITGNLVILAARIVTDDEAPLAHMISFPVFIVALAVTRLLAAGLERMHVTPLRPLLLLQFLLLAGFLALCVGGGSRPDLNAANATVAGMLGVSAMAVQNALVQISLKESPSTAVMTTNTTRLVIDLGEVLLGRSRNDGVKAGERAKRTGLAIAGFVVGCGLGAGCQAVTGLWSLALPAGLALVALAIAVTAKLDGSQAQPSSPPRPGSLGSRRPQGDGRAQDPWSAPIVDGTRTR
;
A
#
# COMPACT_ATOMS: atom_id res chain seq x y z
N MET A 1 11.59 -7.63 2.80
CA MET A 1 11.66 -7.03 4.15
C MET A 1 11.23 -8.03 5.22
N ASP A 2 9.99 -8.56 5.19
CA ASP A 2 9.50 -9.45 6.27
C ASP A 2 10.34 -10.69 6.48
N ALA A 3 10.79 -11.38 5.42
CA ALA A 3 11.66 -12.54 5.56
C ALA A 3 12.97 -12.20 6.30
N ILE A 4 13.55 -11.03 5.99
CA ILE A 4 14.78 -10.57 6.65
C ILE A 4 14.50 -10.19 8.11
N GLY A 5 13.43 -9.45 8.38
CA GLY A 5 13.03 -9.05 9.73
C GLY A 5 12.68 -10.26 10.60
N PHE A 6 11.89 -11.18 10.06
CA PHE A 6 11.49 -12.40 10.76
C PHE A 6 12.71 -13.28 11.15
N LEU A 7 13.63 -13.50 10.20
CA LEU A 7 14.82 -14.32 10.43
C LEU A 7 15.89 -13.60 11.27
N GLY A 8 16.02 -12.27 11.11
CA GLY A 8 17.10 -11.51 11.72
C GLY A 8 16.75 -10.80 13.04
N LEU A 9 15.45 -10.58 13.34
CA LEU A 9 14.98 -9.81 14.50
C LEU A 9 13.99 -10.60 15.37
N GLY A 10 14.23 -11.90 15.58
CA GLY A 10 13.46 -12.69 16.55
C GLY A 10 11.98 -12.89 16.19
N GLY A 11 11.66 -13.04 14.91
CA GLY A 11 10.30 -13.31 14.44
C GLY A 11 9.45 -12.06 14.19
N LEU A 12 10.06 -10.86 14.18
CA LEU A 12 9.33 -9.62 13.93
C LEU A 12 8.98 -9.45 12.45
N PHE A 13 7.70 -9.33 12.15
CA PHE A 13 7.23 -8.88 10.85
C PHE A 13 7.30 -7.34 10.74
N ILE A 14 7.93 -6.86 9.69
CA ILE A 14 8.15 -5.43 9.47
C ILE A 14 7.03 -4.80 8.66
N ALA A 15 6.47 -5.53 7.68
CA ALA A 15 5.38 -5.07 6.81
C ALA A 15 4.03 -5.74 7.12
N HIS A 16 4.03 -6.97 7.67
CA HIS A 16 2.81 -7.72 8.03
C HIS A 16 2.47 -7.54 9.52
N ILE A 17 2.07 -6.33 9.87
CA ILE A 17 1.83 -5.93 11.28
C ILE A 17 0.78 -6.79 11.99
N THR A 18 -0.25 -7.26 11.27
CA THR A 18 -1.25 -8.19 11.82
C THR A 18 -0.65 -9.54 12.22
N GLY A 19 0.43 -9.97 11.55
CA GLY A 19 1.18 -11.16 11.93
C GLY A 19 1.83 -11.02 13.31
N ASN A 20 2.33 -9.82 13.65
CA ASN A 20 2.88 -9.55 14.98
C ASN A 20 1.84 -9.69 16.10
N LEU A 21 0.57 -9.31 15.83
CA LEU A 21 -0.53 -9.48 16.79
C LEU A 21 -0.84 -10.98 17.03
N VAL A 22 -0.78 -11.79 15.97
CA VAL A 22 -1.00 -13.23 16.09
C VAL A 22 0.14 -13.88 16.91
N ILE A 23 1.40 -13.51 16.63
CA ILE A 23 2.56 -14.02 17.40
C ILE A 23 2.46 -13.56 18.86
N LEU A 24 2.10 -12.31 19.10
CA LEU A 24 1.92 -11.77 20.44
C LEU A 24 0.86 -12.57 21.22
N ALA A 25 -0.32 -12.79 20.61
CA ALA A 25 -1.39 -13.57 21.22
C ALA A 25 -0.95 -15.02 21.53
N ALA A 26 -0.23 -15.67 20.60
CA ALA A 26 0.28 -17.01 20.82
C ALA A 26 1.26 -17.06 22.01
N ARG A 27 2.21 -16.13 22.10
CA ARG A 27 3.19 -16.07 23.18
C ARG A 27 2.57 -15.80 24.56
N ILE A 28 1.52 -14.97 24.63
CA ILE A 28 0.77 -14.74 25.86
C ILE A 28 0.13 -16.05 26.36
N VAL A 29 -0.36 -16.90 25.45
CA VAL A 29 -0.99 -18.17 25.81
C VAL A 29 0.03 -19.24 26.20
N THR A 30 1.22 -19.23 25.58
CA THR A 30 2.29 -20.19 25.88
C THR A 30 3.15 -19.79 27.09
N ASP A 31 2.82 -18.69 27.74
CA ASP A 31 3.57 -18.14 28.89
C ASP A 31 5.05 -17.80 28.54
N ASP A 32 5.31 -17.59 27.24
CA ASP A 32 6.60 -17.12 26.74
C ASP A 32 6.71 -15.59 26.90
N GLU A 33 7.90 -15.09 27.19
CA GLU A 33 8.15 -13.65 27.21
C GLU A 33 7.81 -13.04 25.84
N ALA A 34 6.81 -12.16 25.82
CA ALA A 34 6.43 -11.45 24.62
C ALA A 34 7.46 -10.34 24.34
N PRO A 35 8.21 -10.40 23.21
CA PRO A 35 9.19 -9.37 22.92
C PRO A 35 8.51 -8.01 22.80
N LEU A 36 9.05 -6.99 23.45
CA LEU A 36 8.58 -5.62 23.42
C LEU A 36 8.35 -5.12 21.98
N ALA A 37 9.20 -5.52 21.04
CA ALA A 37 9.09 -5.19 19.63
C ALA A 37 7.74 -5.58 19.00
N HIS A 38 7.19 -6.77 19.34
CA HIS A 38 5.89 -7.21 18.83
C HIS A 38 4.75 -6.38 19.41
N MET A 39 4.84 -6.01 20.71
CA MET A 39 3.80 -5.20 21.37
C MET A 39 3.73 -3.79 20.78
N ILE A 40 4.88 -3.15 20.55
CA ILE A 40 4.91 -1.76 20.10
C ILE A 40 4.85 -1.60 18.57
N SER A 41 5.05 -2.69 17.79
CA SER A 41 5.03 -2.63 16.33
C SER A 41 3.69 -2.08 15.77
N PHE A 42 2.57 -2.51 16.33
CA PHE A 42 1.25 -2.09 15.90
C PHE A 42 0.98 -0.60 16.17
N PRO A 43 1.14 -0.05 17.40
CA PRO A 43 0.97 1.38 17.63
C PRO A 43 1.98 2.22 16.87
N VAL A 44 3.25 1.79 16.74
CA VAL A 44 4.25 2.52 15.94
C VAL A 44 3.85 2.60 14.48
N PHE A 45 3.34 1.51 13.89
CA PHE A 45 2.84 1.51 12.52
C PHE A 45 1.70 2.51 12.32
N ILE A 46 0.72 2.53 13.24
CA ILE A 46 -0.41 3.47 13.16
C ILE A 46 0.07 4.92 13.24
N VAL A 47 0.95 5.22 14.19
CA VAL A 47 1.50 6.58 14.36
C VAL A 47 2.31 6.99 13.13
N ALA A 48 3.19 6.12 12.63
CA ALA A 48 3.99 6.38 11.44
C ALA A 48 3.10 6.61 10.20
N LEU A 49 2.05 5.80 10.04
CA LEU A 49 1.07 5.96 8.96
C LEU A 49 0.32 7.29 9.05
N ALA A 50 -0.15 7.66 10.26
CA ALA A 50 -0.85 8.91 10.51
C ALA A 50 0.05 10.13 10.25
N VAL A 51 1.28 10.10 10.77
CA VAL A 51 2.29 11.16 10.53
C VAL A 51 2.58 11.29 9.03
N THR A 52 2.77 10.18 8.33
CA THR A 52 3.01 10.17 6.88
C THR A 52 1.84 10.78 6.11
N ARG A 53 0.60 10.46 6.51
CA ARG A 53 -0.60 11.04 5.87
C ARG A 53 -0.71 12.53 6.12
N LEU A 54 -0.41 13.00 7.34
CA LEU A 54 -0.39 14.42 7.67
C LEU A 54 0.72 15.17 6.90
N LEU A 55 1.90 14.57 6.80
CA LEU A 55 3.01 15.11 6.01
C LEU A 55 2.62 15.23 4.53
N ALA A 56 2.01 14.19 3.95
CA ALA A 56 1.52 14.24 2.58
C ALA A 56 0.50 15.35 2.37
N ALA A 57 -0.47 15.50 3.27
CA ALA A 57 -1.48 16.57 3.21
C ALA A 57 -0.85 17.97 3.35
N GLY A 58 0.19 18.12 4.18
CA GLY A 58 0.95 19.35 4.29
C GLY A 58 1.68 19.71 2.99
N LEU A 59 2.35 18.73 2.37
CA LEU A 59 3.02 18.91 1.08
C LEU A 59 2.04 19.26 -0.04
N GLU A 60 0.87 18.59 -0.10
CA GLU A 60 -0.19 18.89 -1.06
C GLU A 60 -0.68 20.35 -0.92
N ARG A 61 -0.84 20.85 0.30
CA ARG A 61 -1.20 22.26 0.56
C ARG A 61 -0.13 23.26 0.07
N MET A 62 1.13 22.83 0.09
CA MET A 62 2.27 23.63 -0.43
C MET A 62 2.46 23.44 -1.94
N HIS A 63 1.54 22.77 -2.64
CA HIS A 63 1.64 22.41 -4.06
C HIS A 63 2.88 21.56 -4.40
N VAL A 64 3.40 20.80 -3.44
CA VAL A 64 4.52 19.88 -3.62
C VAL A 64 3.98 18.46 -3.75
N THR A 65 4.38 17.75 -4.81
CA THR A 65 4.02 16.34 -4.99
C THR A 65 4.62 15.49 -3.86
N PRO A 66 3.83 14.71 -3.11
CA PRO A 66 4.33 14.01 -1.92
C PRO A 66 5.26 12.83 -2.24
N LEU A 67 5.29 12.35 -3.49
CA LEU A 67 6.03 11.14 -3.89
C LEU A 67 7.52 11.20 -3.52
N ARG A 68 8.23 12.26 -3.94
CA ARG A 68 9.68 12.38 -3.71
C ARG A 68 10.05 12.52 -2.22
N PRO A 69 9.43 13.43 -1.45
CA PRO A 69 9.72 13.54 -0.01
C PRO A 69 9.42 12.26 0.77
N LEU A 70 8.35 11.53 0.42
CA LEU A 70 8.01 10.28 1.08
C LEU A 70 8.96 9.14 0.71
N LEU A 71 9.43 9.05 -0.54
CA LEU A 71 10.48 8.11 -0.93
C LEU A 71 11.80 8.39 -0.21
N LEU A 72 12.16 9.67 -0.08
CA LEU A 72 13.35 10.07 0.70
C LEU A 72 13.21 9.66 2.17
N LEU A 73 12.06 9.94 2.79
CA LEU A 73 11.78 9.54 4.16
C LEU A 73 11.87 8.02 4.34
N GLN A 74 11.27 7.25 3.43
CA GLN A 74 11.35 5.79 3.42
C GLN A 74 12.81 5.32 3.33
N PHE A 75 13.59 5.89 2.40
CA PHE A 75 15.00 5.55 2.24
C PHE A 75 15.80 5.85 3.51
N LEU A 76 15.62 7.03 4.12
CA LEU A 76 16.32 7.40 5.36
C LEU A 76 15.99 6.48 6.53
N LEU A 77 14.72 6.07 6.68
CA LEU A 77 14.30 5.10 7.69
C LEU A 77 14.93 3.73 7.46
N LEU A 78 15.01 3.25 6.21
CA LEU A 78 15.65 1.99 5.85
C LEU A 78 17.17 2.05 6.03
N ALA A 79 17.80 3.16 5.69
CA ALA A 79 19.24 3.38 5.90
C ALA A 79 19.57 3.43 7.40
N GLY A 80 18.74 4.10 8.21
CA GLY A 80 18.87 4.10 9.66
C GLY A 80 18.67 2.71 10.27
N PHE A 81 17.69 1.95 9.77
CA PHE A 81 17.48 0.56 10.15
C PHE A 81 18.71 -0.32 9.84
N LEU A 82 19.23 -0.24 8.63
CA LEU A 82 20.46 -0.93 8.24
C LEU A 82 21.65 -0.52 9.13
N ALA A 83 21.84 0.78 9.33
CA ALA A 83 22.95 1.32 10.12
C ALA A 83 22.93 0.81 11.57
N LEU A 84 21.75 0.76 12.21
CA LEU A 84 21.61 0.24 13.57
C LEU A 84 21.84 -1.27 13.63
N CYS A 85 21.37 -2.02 12.62
CA CYS A 85 21.56 -3.47 12.58
C CYS A 85 23.03 -3.89 12.33
N VAL A 86 23.77 -3.10 11.55
CA VAL A 86 25.13 -3.45 11.13
C VAL A 86 26.20 -2.72 11.96
N GLY A 87 25.88 -1.53 12.48
CA GLY A 87 26.84 -0.67 13.20
C GLY A 87 27.32 -1.24 14.55
N GLY A 88 26.70 -2.28 15.06
CA GLY A 88 27.06 -2.95 16.31
C GLY A 88 28.30 -3.88 16.28
N GLY A 89 29.00 -3.97 15.13
CA GLY A 89 30.17 -4.84 14.97
C GLY A 89 29.86 -6.26 14.56
N SER A 90 30.89 -7.13 14.43
CA SER A 90 30.82 -8.48 13.86
C SER A 90 30.02 -9.53 14.67
N ARG A 91 29.45 -9.17 15.78
CA ARG A 91 28.47 -9.97 16.52
C ARG A 91 27.22 -9.12 16.74
N PRO A 92 26.05 -9.56 16.25
CA PRO A 92 24.78 -8.91 16.52
C PRO A 92 24.26 -9.28 17.93
N ASP A 93 25.04 -8.99 18.98
CA ASP A 93 24.49 -8.77 20.31
C ASP A 93 23.82 -7.37 20.27
N LEU A 94 22.83 -7.24 19.37
CA LEU A 94 21.87 -6.16 19.47
C LEU A 94 21.24 -6.31 20.85
N ASN A 95 21.65 -5.47 21.81
CA ASN A 95 20.91 -5.33 23.05
C ASN A 95 19.44 -5.30 22.68
N ALA A 96 18.57 -5.99 23.40
CA ALA A 96 17.15 -6.09 23.06
C ALA A 96 16.52 -4.73 22.74
N ALA A 97 17.01 -3.66 23.36
CA ALA A 97 16.61 -2.27 23.08
C ALA A 97 17.02 -1.81 21.68
N ASN A 98 18.24 -2.05 21.22
CA ASN A 98 18.72 -1.63 19.90
C ASN A 98 18.01 -2.41 18.78
N ALA A 99 17.77 -3.70 18.99
CA ALA A 99 16.98 -4.53 18.06
C ALA A 99 15.55 -4.02 17.95
N THR A 100 14.95 -3.64 19.07
CA THR A 100 13.60 -3.06 19.11
C THR A 100 13.56 -1.72 18.35
N VAL A 101 14.47 -0.80 18.61
CA VAL A 101 14.54 0.50 17.92
C VAL A 101 14.78 0.30 16.42
N ALA A 102 15.71 -0.57 16.05
CA ALA A 102 15.95 -0.90 14.64
C ALA A 102 14.69 -1.47 13.97
N GLY A 103 14.01 -2.43 14.61
CA GLY A 103 12.74 -2.98 14.12
C GLY A 103 11.67 -1.91 13.93
N MET A 104 11.58 -0.93 14.85
CA MET A 104 10.60 0.18 14.74
C MET A 104 10.92 1.14 13.59
N LEU A 105 12.19 1.37 13.26
CA LEU A 105 12.55 2.10 12.03
C LEU A 105 12.10 1.33 10.78
N GLY A 106 12.28 0.01 10.75
CA GLY A 106 11.79 -0.84 9.67
C GLY A 106 10.26 -0.77 9.52
N VAL A 107 9.53 -0.93 10.63
CA VAL A 107 8.06 -0.81 10.69
C VAL A 107 7.60 0.56 10.19
N SER A 108 8.26 1.62 10.63
CA SER A 108 7.96 2.99 10.18
C SER A 108 8.22 3.19 8.69
N ALA A 109 9.31 2.64 8.16
CA ALA A 109 9.62 2.68 6.73
C ALA A 109 8.54 1.98 5.89
N MET A 110 8.02 0.85 6.36
CA MET A 110 6.94 0.12 5.69
C MET A 110 5.58 0.82 5.83
N ALA A 111 5.34 1.53 6.93
CA ALA A 111 4.17 2.40 7.07
C ALA A 111 4.20 3.54 6.03
N VAL A 112 5.36 4.19 5.84
CA VAL A 112 5.57 5.21 4.80
C VAL A 112 5.33 4.62 3.42
N GLN A 113 5.87 3.43 3.12
CA GLN A 113 5.65 2.75 1.84
C GLN A 113 4.18 2.45 1.59
N ASN A 114 3.47 1.93 2.59
CA ASN A 114 2.04 1.64 2.47
C ASN A 114 1.22 2.92 2.23
N ALA A 115 1.52 4.02 2.95
CA ALA A 115 0.90 5.32 2.71
C ALA A 115 1.16 5.82 1.29
N LEU A 116 2.41 5.72 0.82
CA LEU A 116 2.84 6.17 -0.49
C LEU A 116 2.08 5.43 -1.61
N VAL A 117 1.96 4.10 -1.51
CA VAL A 117 1.18 3.30 -2.47
C VAL A 117 -0.28 3.74 -2.49
N GLN A 118 -0.90 3.94 -1.33
CA GLN A 118 -2.30 4.36 -1.22
C GLN A 118 -2.54 5.78 -1.74
N ILE A 119 -1.59 6.69 -1.55
CA ILE A 119 -1.72 8.10 -1.96
C ILE A 119 -1.37 8.29 -3.43
N SER A 120 -0.26 7.70 -3.88
CA SER A 120 0.33 7.99 -5.19
C SER A 120 0.07 6.93 -6.26
N LEU A 121 -0.27 5.68 -5.87
CA LEU A 121 -0.42 4.53 -6.77
C LEU A 121 -1.76 3.82 -6.57
N LYS A 122 -2.85 4.57 -6.55
CA LYS A 122 -4.22 4.07 -6.23
C LYS A 122 -4.69 2.86 -7.05
N GLU A 123 -4.17 2.68 -8.26
CA GLU A 123 -4.53 1.57 -9.15
C GLU A 123 -3.64 0.33 -8.99
N SER A 124 -2.55 0.43 -8.22
CA SER A 124 -1.63 -0.69 -8.02
C SER A 124 -2.12 -1.65 -6.94
N PRO A 125 -2.03 -2.98 -7.16
CA PRO A 125 -2.31 -3.96 -6.12
C PRO A 125 -1.41 -3.72 -4.90
N SER A 126 -2.01 -3.58 -3.71
CA SER A 126 -1.23 -3.42 -2.48
C SER A 126 -0.55 -4.73 -2.11
N THR A 127 0.77 -4.70 -1.90
CA THR A 127 1.53 -5.86 -1.43
C THR A 127 1.25 -6.22 0.03
N ALA A 128 0.61 -5.32 0.79
CA ALA A 128 0.24 -5.57 2.18
C ALA A 128 -0.96 -6.53 2.36
N VAL A 129 -1.72 -6.80 1.29
CA VAL A 129 -2.95 -7.63 1.31
C VAL A 129 -2.87 -8.79 0.31
N MET A 130 -1.80 -9.59 0.42
CA MET A 130 -1.54 -10.67 -0.52
C MET A 130 -2.64 -11.73 -0.57
N THR A 131 -3.26 -12.07 0.56
CA THR A 131 -4.40 -12.99 0.60
C THR A 131 -5.55 -12.49 -0.29
N THR A 132 -5.92 -11.20 -0.17
CA THR A 132 -6.95 -10.58 -0.99
C THR A 132 -6.55 -10.57 -2.47
N ASN A 133 -5.29 -10.28 -2.78
CA ASN A 133 -4.78 -10.31 -4.15
C ASN A 133 -4.84 -11.72 -4.74
N THR A 134 -4.48 -12.74 -3.97
CA THR A 134 -4.57 -14.15 -4.40
C THR A 134 -6.02 -14.55 -4.67
N THR A 135 -6.94 -14.19 -3.78
CA THR A 135 -8.38 -14.45 -3.96
C THR A 135 -8.89 -13.79 -5.24
N ARG A 136 -8.56 -12.50 -5.46
CA ARG A 136 -8.94 -11.78 -6.68
C ARG A 136 -8.36 -12.43 -7.94
N LEU A 137 -7.09 -12.83 -7.91
CA LEU A 137 -6.46 -13.51 -9.03
C LEU A 137 -7.23 -14.79 -9.41
N VAL A 138 -7.57 -15.64 -8.42
CA VAL A 138 -8.31 -16.88 -8.66
C VAL A 138 -9.70 -16.60 -9.23
N ILE A 139 -10.40 -15.59 -8.71
CA ILE A 139 -11.72 -15.18 -9.23
C ILE A 139 -11.60 -14.67 -10.67
N ASP A 140 -10.67 -13.74 -10.95
CA ASP A 140 -10.46 -13.18 -12.28
C ASP A 140 -10.07 -14.27 -13.30
N LEU A 141 -9.23 -15.25 -12.91
CA LEU A 141 -8.91 -16.41 -13.75
C LEU A 141 -10.15 -17.29 -14.00
N GLY A 142 -10.98 -17.48 -12.98
CA GLY A 142 -12.25 -18.20 -13.12
C GLY A 142 -13.18 -17.51 -14.12
N GLU A 143 -13.31 -16.19 -14.08
CA GLU A 143 -14.11 -15.42 -15.04
C GLU A 143 -13.59 -15.56 -16.48
N VAL A 144 -12.26 -15.53 -16.64
CA VAL A 144 -11.63 -15.75 -17.96
C VAL A 144 -11.90 -17.16 -18.50
N LEU A 145 -11.77 -18.19 -17.65
CA LEU A 145 -11.97 -19.60 -18.03
C LEU A 145 -13.44 -19.92 -18.33
N LEU A 146 -14.38 -19.31 -17.59
CA LEU A 146 -15.82 -19.54 -17.77
C LEU A 146 -16.43 -18.76 -18.95
N GLY A 147 -15.66 -17.90 -19.61
CA GLY A 147 -16.07 -17.20 -20.83
C GLY A 147 -17.26 -16.25 -20.68
N ARG A 148 -17.48 -15.71 -19.50
CA ARG A 148 -18.66 -14.93 -19.10
C ARG A 148 -18.66 -13.52 -19.66
N SER A 149 -18.93 -13.35 -20.96
CA SER A 149 -18.91 -12.08 -21.70
C SER A 149 -17.51 -11.66 -22.19
N ARG A 150 -17.42 -11.41 -23.51
CA ARG A 150 -16.14 -11.08 -24.19
C ARG A 150 -15.48 -9.81 -23.63
N ASN A 151 -16.25 -8.80 -23.23
CA ASN A 151 -15.74 -7.54 -22.68
C ASN A 151 -15.30 -7.67 -21.22
N ASP A 152 -15.98 -8.49 -20.42
CA ASP A 152 -15.64 -8.70 -19.01
C ASP A 152 -14.44 -9.61 -18.87
N GLY A 153 -14.30 -10.62 -19.74
CA GLY A 153 -13.14 -11.50 -19.79
C GLY A 153 -11.81 -10.78 -20.10
N VAL A 154 -11.83 -9.80 -21.01
CA VAL A 154 -10.63 -8.99 -21.32
C VAL A 154 -10.21 -8.14 -20.10
N LYS A 155 -11.15 -7.50 -19.43
CA LYS A 155 -10.86 -6.70 -18.20
C LYS A 155 -10.40 -7.61 -17.05
N ALA A 156 -11.01 -8.77 -16.88
CA ALA A 156 -10.59 -9.76 -15.88
C ALA A 156 -9.18 -10.28 -16.17
N GLY A 157 -8.81 -10.54 -17.42
CA GLY A 157 -7.47 -10.93 -17.82
C GLY A 157 -6.41 -9.85 -17.53
N GLU A 158 -6.72 -8.60 -17.80
CA GLU A 158 -5.83 -7.47 -17.47
C GLU A 158 -5.62 -7.33 -15.94
N ARG A 159 -6.69 -7.46 -15.15
CA ARG A 159 -6.60 -7.44 -13.68
C ARG A 159 -5.81 -8.64 -13.18
N ALA A 160 -6.09 -9.86 -13.67
CA ALA A 160 -5.39 -11.08 -13.33
C ALA A 160 -3.89 -10.96 -13.61
N LYS A 161 -3.50 -10.41 -14.77
CA LYS A 161 -2.10 -10.18 -15.12
C LYS A 161 -1.40 -9.23 -14.13
N ARG A 162 -2.02 -8.09 -13.80
CA ARG A 162 -1.44 -7.11 -12.85
C ARG A 162 -1.29 -7.73 -11.46
N THR A 163 -2.34 -8.40 -10.97
CA THR A 163 -2.35 -9.05 -9.66
C THR A 163 -1.36 -10.21 -9.61
N GLY A 164 -1.31 -11.03 -10.67
CA GLY A 164 -0.38 -12.15 -10.79
C GLY A 164 1.09 -11.70 -10.76
N LEU A 165 1.44 -10.62 -11.46
CA LEU A 165 2.79 -10.05 -11.42
C LEU A 165 3.15 -9.53 -10.01
N ALA A 166 2.20 -8.92 -9.29
CA ALA A 166 2.43 -8.47 -7.92
C ALA A 166 2.68 -9.65 -6.96
N ILE A 167 1.91 -10.74 -7.09
CA ILE A 167 2.10 -11.96 -6.30
C ILE A 167 3.43 -12.63 -6.64
N ALA A 168 3.76 -12.78 -7.93
CA ALA A 168 5.04 -13.35 -8.36
C ALA A 168 6.23 -12.53 -7.81
N GLY A 169 6.16 -11.20 -7.93
CA GLY A 169 7.16 -10.31 -7.37
C GLY A 169 7.32 -10.44 -5.86
N PHE A 170 6.20 -10.63 -5.13
CA PHE A 170 6.24 -10.87 -3.70
C PHE A 170 6.92 -12.20 -3.34
N VAL A 171 6.57 -13.29 -4.04
CA VAL A 171 7.16 -14.61 -3.80
C VAL A 171 8.67 -14.60 -4.08
N VAL A 172 9.07 -14.01 -5.23
CA VAL A 172 10.49 -13.84 -5.57
C VAL A 172 11.20 -12.97 -4.53
N GLY A 173 10.58 -11.87 -4.11
CA GLY A 173 11.12 -10.98 -3.07
C GLY A 173 11.29 -11.67 -1.71
N CYS A 174 10.36 -12.54 -1.32
CA CYS A 174 10.50 -13.37 -0.12
C CYS A 174 11.68 -14.35 -0.23
N GLY A 175 11.79 -15.05 -1.36
CA GLY A 175 12.88 -15.98 -1.62
C GLY A 175 14.25 -15.30 -1.62
N LEU A 176 14.38 -14.18 -2.32
CA LEU A 176 15.60 -13.38 -2.35
C LEU A 176 15.94 -12.84 -0.96
N GLY A 177 14.95 -12.32 -0.22
CA GLY A 177 15.18 -11.82 1.14
C GLY A 177 15.65 -12.91 2.09
N ALA A 178 15.03 -14.09 2.08
CA ALA A 178 15.43 -15.23 2.90
C ALA A 178 16.82 -15.76 2.49
N GLY A 179 17.08 -15.90 1.18
CA GLY A 179 18.38 -16.35 0.67
C GLY A 179 19.52 -15.38 1.01
N CYS A 180 19.31 -14.08 0.81
CA CYS A 180 20.29 -13.06 1.22
C CYS A 180 20.52 -13.10 2.73
N GLN A 181 19.46 -13.22 3.53
CA GLN A 181 19.60 -13.31 4.99
C GLN A 181 20.41 -14.53 5.43
N ALA A 182 20.20 -15.68 4.78
CA ALA A 182 20.95 -16.91 5.09
C ALA A 182 22.45 -16.78 4.77
N VAL A 183 22.82 -16.02 3.74
CA VAL A 183 24.22 -15.86 3.28
C VAL A 183 24.91 -14.69 3.98
N THR A 184 24.23 -13.54 4.09
CA THR A 184 24.86 -12.28 4.51
C THR A 184 24.37 -11.75 5.87
N GLY A 185 23.44 -12.48 6.53
CA GLY A 185 22.84 -12.04 7.78
C GLY A 185 22.17 -10.68 7.65
N LEU A 186 22.33 -9.80 8.64
CA LEU A 186 21.69 -8.48 8.68
C LEU A 186 22.15 -7.52 7.56
N TRP A 187 23.28 -7.80 6.88
CA TRP A 187 23.68 -7.07 5.67
C TRP A 187 22.67 -7.21 4.52
N SER A 188 21.82 -8.26 4.55
CA SER A 188 20.70 -8.41 3.61
C SER A 188 19.76 -7.21 3.58
N LEU A 189 19.72 -6.39 4.64
CA LEU A 189 18.95 -5.14 4.70
C LEU A 189 19.46 -4.06 3.73
N ALA A 190 20.68 -4.20 3.20
CA ALA A 190 21.18 -3.34 2.13
C ALA A 190 20.36 -3.48 0.84
N LEU A 191 19.75 -4.65 0.60
CA LEU A 191 18.91 -4.90 -0.57
C LEU A 191 17.65 -4.01 -0.60
N PRO A 192 16.77 -4.00 0.42
CA PRO A 192 15.60 -3.11 0.41
C PRO A 192 15.99 -1.62 0.52
N ALA A 193 17.06 -1.27 1.23
CA ALA A 193 17.56 0.11 1.26
C ALA A 193 18.06 0.56 -0.12
N GLY A 194 18.80 -0.31 -0.83
CA GLY A 194 19.25 -0.05 -2.20
C GLY A 194 18.09 0.08 -3.18
N LEU A 195 17.07 -0.78 -3.09
CA LEU A 195 15.86 -0.67 -3.92
C LEU A 195 15.10 0.64 -3.67
N ALA A 196 15.01 1.10 -2.41
CA ALA A 196 14.39 2.38 -2.08
C ALA A 196 15.20 3.55 -2.66
N LEU A 197 16.54 3.48 -2.62
CA LEU A 197 17.41 4.47 -3.25
C LEU A 197 17.23 4.51 -4.78
N VAL A 198 17.14 3.35 -5.43
CA VAL A 198 16.87 3.26 -6.87
C VAL A 198 15.50 3.87 -7.21
N ALA A 199 14.47 3.55 -6.44
CA ALA A 199 13.14 4.13 -6.62
C ALA A 199 13.16 5.66 -6.47
N LEU A 200 13.89 6.18 -5.48
CA LEU A 200 14.08 7.61 -5.28
C LEU A 200 14.84 8.23 -6.47
N ALA A 201 15.92 7.61 -6.93
CA ALA A 201 16.69 8.08 -8.07
C ALA A 201 15.82 8.15 -9.34
N ILE A 202 15.02 7.12 -9.61
CA ILE A 202 14.05 7.10 -10.73
C ILE A 202 13.04 8.23 -10.57
N ALA A 203 12.50 8.46 -9.36
CA ALA A 203 11.52 9.52 -9.13
C ALA A 203 12.11 10.94 -9.27
N VAL A 204 13.41 11.09 -9.05
CA VAL A 204 14.13 12.36 -9.23
C VAL A 204 14.49 12.60 -10.69
N THR A 205 15.00 11.56 -11.37
CA THR A 205 15.48 11.65 -12.77
C THR A 205 14.36 11.57 -13.80
N ALA A 206 13.38 10.70 -13.57
CA ALA A 206 12.19 10.74 -14.37
C ALA A 206 11.55 12.12 -14.13
N LYS A 207 11.45 12.94 -15.18
CA LYS A 207 10.48 14.02 -15.25
C LYS A 207 9.11 13.38 -15.25
N LEU A 208 8.66 12.95 -14.09
CA LEU A 208 7.24 12.78 -13.80
C LEU A 208 6.71 14.20 -13.67
N ASP A 209 6.90 14.97 -14.75
CA ASP A 209 6.15 16.17 -14.99
C ASP A 209 4.71 15.72 -14.95
N GLY A 210 4.02 16.07 -13.89
CA GLY A 210 2.57 16.15 -13.84
C GLY A 210 2.08 17.20 -14.83
N SER A 211 2.53 17.14 -16.08
CA SER A 211 1.82 17.61 -17.25
C SER A 211 0.71 16.60 -17.49
N GLN A 212 -0.24 16.54 -16.56
CA GLN A 212 -1.64 16.31 -16.88
C GLN A 212 -1.93 17.38 -17.92
N ALA A 213 -1.76 17.02 -19.20
CA ALA A 213 -2.38 17.74 -20.27
C ALA A 213 -3.86 17.83 -19.87
N GLN A 214 -4.22 18.98 -19.35
CA GLN A 214 -5.61 19.37 -19.15
C GLN A 214 -6.24 19.18 -20.52
N PRO A 215 -7.22 18.27 -20.69
CA PRO A 215 -7.88 18.15 -21.97
C PRO A 215 -8.36 19.57 -22.28
N SER A 216 -7.80 20.14 -23.34
CA SER A 216 -8.23 21.42 -23.87
C SER A 216 -9.75 21.34 -23.97
N SER A 217 -10.46 22.10 -23.12
CA SER A 217 -11.91 22.24 -23.20
C SER A 217 -12.26 22.47 -24.67
N PRO A 218 -13.20 21.69 -25.25
CA PRO A 218 -13.60 21.90 -26.61
C PRO A 218 -14.06 23.34 -26.74
N PRO A 219 -13.75 24.04 -27.86
CA PRO A 219 -14.16 25.42 -28.06
C PRO A 219 -15.66 25.46 -27.86
N ARG A 220 -16.15 26.39 -27.01
CA ARG A 220 -17.57 26.62 -26.82
C ARG A 220 -18.16 26.93 -28.20
N PRO A 221 -19.19 26.18 -28.64
CA PRO A 221 -19.87 26.55 -29.87
C PRO A 221 -20.39 27.97 -29.71
N GLY A 222 -20.02 28.82 -30.66
CA GLY A 222 -20.37 30.21 -30.67
C GLY A 222 -21.88 30.42 -30.49
N SER A 223 -22.21 31.43 -29.74
CA SER A 223 -23.51 32.01 -29.58
C SER A 223 -24.10 32.35 -30.97
N LEU A 224 -24.92 31.49 -31.50
CA LEU A 224 -25.78 31.78 -32.61
C LEU A 224 -27.22 31.86 -32.12
N GLY A 225 -27.71 33.08 -32.10
CA GLY A 225 -29.06 33.49 -32.41
C GLY A 225 -30.21 32.82 -31.66
N SER A 226 -30.76 33.61 -30.75
CA SER A 226 -32.13 33.54 -30.27
C SER A 226 -33.15 33.11 -31.33
N ARG A 227 -33.85 31.99 -31.11
CA ARG A 227 -35.26 31.84 -31.48
C ARG A 227 -35.93 30.94 -30.47
N ARG A 228 -36.75 31.53 -29.61
CA ARG A 228 -37.76 30.78 -28.84
C ARG A 228 -38.84 30.30 -29.81
N PRO A 229 -39.37 29.13 -29.60
CA PRO A 229 -40.78 28.84 -29.74
C PRO A 229 -41.38 28.60 -28.34
N GLN A 230 -42.42 29.35 -28.11
CA GLN A 230 -43.39 29.20 -27.06
C GLN A 230 -44.23 27.96 -27.38
N GLY A 231 -44.38 27.03 -26.42
CA GLY A 231 -45.18 25.80 -26.59
C GLY A 231 -45.36 25.09 -25.26
N ASP A 232 -46.53 25.24 -24.73
CA ASP A 232 -47.23 24.57 -23.66
C ASP A 232 -46.92 23.07 -23.57
N GLY A 233 -46.77 22.52 -22.33
CA GLY A 233 -46.70 21.08 -22.15
C GLY A 233 -46.32 20.70 -20.74
N ARG A 234 -47.27 20.49 -19.89
CA ARG A 234 -47.20 19.94 -18.53
C ARG A 234 -46.20 18.78 -18.46
N ALA A 235 -45.13 18.92 -17.68
CA ALA A 235 -44.29 17.82 -17.23
C ALA A 235 -44.96 17.14 -16.03
N GLN A 236 -45.35 15.90 -16.21
CA GLN A 236 -45.76 14.99 -15.14
C GLN A 236 -44.52 14.58 -14.34
N ASP A 237 -44.63 14.75 -13.05
CA ASP A 237 -43.62 14.36 -12.06
C ASP A 237 -43.62 12.83 -11.87
N PRO A 238 -42.49 12.10 -12.11
CA PRO A 238 -42.48 10.63 -12.08
C PRO A 238 -42.46 10.01 -10.67
N TRP A 239 -42.51 10.80 -9.59
CA TRP A 239 -42.28 10.32 -8.23
C TRP A 239 -43.50 10.33 -7.30
N SER A 240 -44.72 10.53 -7.80
CA SER A 240 -45.93 10.42 -7.00
C SER A 240 -46.55 9.02 -7.10
N ALA A 241 -45.98 8.05 -6.38
CA ALA A 241 -46.64 6.79 -6.09
C ALA A 241 -47.41 6.91 -4.76
N PRO A 242 -48.67 6.46 -4.68
CA PRO A 242 -49.45 6.55 -3.46
C PRO A 242 -49.01 5.51 -2.43
N ILE A 243 -48.90 5.97 -1.20
CA ILE A 243 -48.73 5.13 0.01
C ILE A 243 -50.01 4.29 0.18
N VAL A 244 -49.88 3.00 0.05
CA VAL A 244 -50.96 2.07 0.41
C VAL A 244 -50.89 1.82 1.90
N ASP A 245 -51.84 2.42 2.59
CA ASP A 245 -52.17 2.18 4.00
C ASP A 245 -52.85 0.80 4.12
N GLY A 246 -52.19 -0.12 4.81
CA GLY A 246 -52.65 -1.51 5.01
C GLY A 246 -52.91 -1.79 6.49
N THR A 247 -53.90 -1.15 7.09
CA THR A 247 -54.50 -1.63 8.34
C THR A 247 -55.74 -2.45 8.02
N ARG A 248 -55.75 -3.67 8.54
CA ARG A 248 -56.87 -4.40 9.19
C ARG A 248 -56.94 -5.89 8.88
N THR A 249 -56.88 -6.60 10.01
CA THR A 249 -57.78 -7.67 10.54
C THR A 249 -57.64 -9.07 9.95
N ARG A 250 -57.25 -10.01 10.68
CA ARG A 250 -57.80 -10.88 11.77
C ARG A 250 -56.73 -11.91 12.15
#